data_7ef0115b711e0ba512576ed9cde1d9e4
#
_entry.id   7ef0115b711e0ba512576ed9cde1d9e4
#
_cell.length_a   1.000
_cell.length_b   1.000
_cell.length_c   1.000
_cell.angle_alpha   90.00
_cell.angle_beta   90.00
_cell.angle_gamma   90.00
#
_symmetry.space_group_name_H-M   'P 1'
#
loop_
_entity.id
_entity.type
_entity.pdbx_description
1 polymer ?
#
loop_
_entity_poly.entity_id
_entity_poly.type
_entity_poly.pdbx_seq_one_letter_code
_entity_poly.pdbx_strand_id
1 'polypeptide(L)'
;MILGIGGSATNDGGAGLAQALGYRLLDDQGRELPPGGAELRRLARIDATGRETRLDSVDVLVACDVDNPLCGPKGASVVYGPQKGATPEMVEELDRALDHFASIIERDLGSCIRETPGAGAAGGLGAGLMAFARGRLLTG
;
A
#
# COMPACT_ATOMS: atom_id res chain seq x y z
N MET A 1 -17.14 5.31 8.24
CA MET A 1 -16.31 6.29 7.48
C MET A 1 -16.19 5.82 6.04
N ILE A 2 -16.44 6.70 5.11
CA ILE A 2 -16.32 6.41 3.68
C ILE A 2 -15.19 7.26 3.12
N LEU A 3 -14.22 6.63 2.48
CA LEU A 3 -13.09 7.30 1.86
C LEU A 3 -13.14 7.07 0.35
N GLY A 4 -13.08 8.16 -0.43
CA GLY A 4 -12.89 8.07 -1.86
C GLY A 4 -11.41 8.14 -2.18
N ILE A 5 -10.92 7.21 -3.00
CA ILE A 5 -9.54 7.23 -3.47
C ILE A 5 -9.51 7.34 -4.98
N GLY A 6 -8.63 8.17 -5.48
CA GLY A 6 -8.46 8.42 -6.90
C GLY A 6 -7.02 8.74 -7.23
N GLY A 7 -6.79 9.34 -8.38
CA GLY A 7 -5.45 9.66 -8.87
C GLY A 7 -4.57 10.28 -7.78
N SER A 8 -3.41 9.68 -7.55
CA SER A 8 -2.47 10.11 -6.53
C SER A 8 -1.09 10.30 -7.15
N ALA A 9 -0.30 11.24 -6.62
CA ALA A 9 1.09 11.42 -7.00
C ALA A 9 2.01 10.40 -6.33
N THR A 10 1.55 9.68 -5.31
CA THR A 10 2.34 8.69 -4.59
C THR A 10 2.16 7.30 -5.18
N ASN A 11 3.15 6.45 -4.99
CA ASN A 11 3.13 5.03 -5.40
C ASN A 11 3.84 4.22 -4.32
N ASP A 12 3.39 4.36 -3.08
CA ASP A 12 4.04 3.78 -1.91
C ASP A 12 3.22 2.67 -1.24
N GLY A 13 2.15 2.21 -1.89
CA GLY A 13 1.31 1.15 -1.33
C GLY A 13 0.57 1.54 -0.05
N GLY A 14 0.51 2.83 0.26
CA GLY A 14 -0.07 3.30 1.50
C GLY A 14 0.89 3.27 2.69
N ALA A 15 2.20 3.16 2.45
CA ALA A 15 3.20 3.13 3.51
C ALA A 15 3.15 4.40 4.37
N GLY A 16 3.01 5.58 3.75
CA GLY A 16 2.88 6.83 4.49
C GLY A 16 1.65 6.85 5.38
N LEU A 17 0.54 6.32 4.90
CA LEU A 17 -0.67 6.16 5.70
C LEU A 17 -0.41 5.24 6.90
N ALA A 18 0.26 4.12 6.69
CA ALA A 18 0.58 3.19 7.75
C ALA A 18 1.39 3.86 8.86
N GLN A 19 2.40 4.63 8.49
CA GLN A 19 3.22 5.36 9.45
C GLN A 19 2.40 6.40 10.21
N ALA A 20 1.49 7.09 9.53
CA ALA A 20 0.58 8.05 10.17
C ALA A 20 -0.38 7.38 11.16
N LEU A 21 -0.72 6.12 10.95
CA LEU A 21 -1.57 5.33 11.84
C LEU A 21 -0.80 4.65 12.97
N GLY A 22 0.50 4.92 13.10
CA GLY A 22 1.31 4.40 14.18
C GLY A 22 2.03 3.09 13.91
N TYR A 23 1.92 2.55 12.70
CA TYR A 23 2.72 1.39 12.30
C TYR A 23 4.16 1.84 12.04
N ARG A 24 5.11 0.98 12.36
CA ARG A 24 6.52 1.23 12.07
C ARG A 24 6.97 0.26 10.97
N LEU A 25 7.49 0.83 9.89
CA LEU A 25 8.03 0.06 8.77
C LEU A 25 9.55 0.06 8.93
N LEU A 26 10.10 -1.10 9.26
CA LEU A 26 11.49 -1.22 9.71
C LEU A 26 12.34 -1.98 8.69
N ASP A 27 13.59 -1.54 8.51
CA ASP A 27 14.59 -2.26 7.74
C ASP A 27 15.20 -3.41 8.56
N ASP A 28 16.19 -4.11 8.00
CA ASP A 28 16.85 -5.24 8.66
C ASP A 28 17.68 -4.84 9.87
N GLN A 29 17.92 -3.54 10.07
CA GLN A 29 18.62 -3.00 11.23
C GLN A 29 17.67 -2.40 12.27
N GLY A 30 16.36 -2.52 12.05
CA GLY A 30 15.36 -2.01 12.98
C GLY A 30 15.10 -0.50 12.87
N ARG A 31 15.56 0.14 11.79
CA ARG A 31 15.35 1.56 11.55
C ARG A 31 14.13 1.78 10.67
N GLU A 32 13.40 2.88 10.91
CA GLU A 32 12.25 3.23 10.09
C GLU A 32 12.67 3.61 8.67
N LEU A 33 11.88 3.14 7.69
CA LEU A 33 12.16 3.45 6.30
C LEU A 33 11.89 4.92 5.99
N PRO A 34 12.73 5.56 5.13
CA PRO A 34 12.41 6.88 4.59
C PRO A 34 11.14 6.82 3.72
N PRO A 35 10.50 7.97 3.47
CA PRO A 35 9.35 8.02 2.55
C PRO A 35 9.74 7.59 1.13
N GLY A 36 8.78 7.00 0.41
CA GLY A 36 8.93 6.65 -1.00
C GLY A 36 8.67 5.17 -1.26
N GLY A 37 8.03 4.88 -2.40
CA GLY A 37 7.68 3.51 -2.78
C GLY A 37 8.89 2.62 -3.01
N ALA A 38 9.97 3.17 -3.60
CA ALA A 38 11.18 2.40 -3.86
C ALA A 38 11.88 1.93 -2.56
N GLU A 39 11.71 2.66 -1.46
CA GLU A 39 12.29 2.29 -0.17
C GLU A 39 11.65 1.03 0.42
N LEU A 40 10.45 0.64 -0.04
CA LEU A 40 9.77 -0.57 0.43
C LEU A 40 10.55 -1.85 0.12
N ARG A 41 11.46 -1.84 -0.84
CA ARG A 41 12.34 -2.98 -1.12
C ARG A 41 13.22 -3.34 0.09
N ARG A 42 13.47 -2.38 0.98
CA ARG A 42 14.30 -2.55 2.18
C ARG A 42 13.50 -2.96 3.40
N LEU A 43 12.18 -3.06 3.27
CA LEU A 43 11.32 -3.42 4.38
C LEU A 43 11.63 -4.83 4.86
N ALA A 44 11.90 -4.99 6.15
CA ALA A 44 12.15 -6.27 6.77
C ALA A 44 11.04 -6.68 7.73
N ARG A 45 10.37 -5.70 8.38
CA ARG A 45 9.36 -5.97 9.38
C ARG A 45 8.37 -4.82 9.50
N ILE A 46 7.11 -5.16 9.79
CA ILE A 46 6.08 -4.19 10.15
C ILE A 46 5.77 -4.36 11.64
N ASP A 47 5.96 -3.30 12.42
CA ASP A 47 5.67 -3.28 13.84
C ASP A 47 4.34 -2.57 14.06
N ALA A 48 3.34 -3.31 14.54
CA ALA A 48 1.99 -2.82 14.76
C ALA A 48 1.72 -2.41 16.22
N THR A 49 2.70 -2.46 17.11
CA THR A 49 2.49 -2.21 18.55
C THR A 49 2.00 -0.80 18.85
N GLY A 50 2.41 0.19 18.05
CA GLY A 50 1.99 1.59 18.22
C GLY A 50 0.82 2.01 17.36
N ARG A 51 0.13 1.07 16.71
CA ARG A 51 -0.95 1.41 15.77
C ARG A 51 -2.14 2.08 16.48
N GLU A 52 -2.87 2.89 15.71
CA GLU A 52 -4.06 3.57 16.21
C GLU A 52 -5.22 2.60 16.38
N THR A 53 -5.51 2.21 17.62
CA THR A 53 -6.52 1.19 17.94
C THR A 53 -7.95 1.70 17.83
N ARG A 54 -8.17 3.01 17.79
CA ARG A 54 -9.51 3.57 17.62
C ARG A 54 -10.14 3.18 16.27
N LEU A 55 -9.33 2.85 15.28
CA LEU A 55 -9.83 2.38 13.99
C LEU A 55 -10.51 1.01 14.08
N ASP A 56 -10.24 0.23 15.11
CA ASP A 56 -10.86 -1.09 15.29
C ASP A 56 -12.37 -1.01 15.53
N SER A 57 -12.86 0.13 16.01
CA SER A 57 -14.29 0.36 16.25
C SER A 57 -14.95 1.17 15.13
N VAL A 58 -14.26 1.46 14.03
CA VAL A 58 -14.76 2.27 12.92
C VAL A 58 -14.82 1.41 11.67
N ASP A 59 -15.96 1.43 10.97
CA ASP A 59 -16.07 0.83 9.65
C ASP A 59 -15.45 1.77 8.63
N VAL A 60 -14.38 1.34 7.98
CA VAL A 60 -13.73 2.09 6.92
C VAL A 60 -14.16 1.50 5.58
N LEU A 61 -14.89 2.28 4.80
CA LEU A 61 -15.33 1.91 3.46
C LEU A 61 -14.56 2.74 2.44
N VAL A 62 -13.96 2.08 1.47
CA VAL A 62 -13.12 2.73 0.47
C VAL A 62 -13.82 2.69 -0.88
N ALA A 63 -14.28 3.84 -1.35
CA ALA A 63 -14.88 3.97 -2.68
C ALA A 63 -13.78 4.01 -3.73
N CYS A 64 -13.83 3.09 -4.69
CA CYS A 64 -12.79 2.92 -5.69
C CYS A 64 -13.39 2.61 -7.05
N ASP A 65 -12.98 3.35 -8.08
CA ASP A 65 -13.47 3.19 -9.45
C ASP A 65 -12.66 2.22 -10.28
N VAL A 66 -11.52 1.77 -9.77
CA VAL A 66 -10.60 0.89 -10.50
C VAL A 66 -10.46 -0.43 -9.78
N ASP A 67 -10.12 -1.48 -10.53
CA ASP A 67 -9.98 -2.83 -10.00
C ASP A 67 -8.56 -3.38 -10.10
N ASN A 68 -7.57 -2.52 -10.40
CA ASN A 68 -6.18 -2.93 -10.55
C ASN A 68 -5.66 -3.59 -9.26
N PRO A 69 -4.92 -4.70 -9.39
CA PRO A 69 -4.20 -5.27 -8.25
C PRO A 69 -3.03 -4.37 -7.86
N LEU A 70 -2.37 -4.69 -6.76
CA LEU A 70 -1.26 -3.89 -6.27
C LEU A 70 -0.06 -3.92 -7.21
N CYS A 71 0.27 -5.08 -7.73
CA CYS A 71 1.47 -5.29 -8.56
C CYS A 71 1.18 -6.25 -9.70
N GLY A 72 2.21 -6.49 -10.54
CA GLY A 72 2.10 -7.31 -11.75
C GLY A 72 1.74 -6.49 -12.98
N PRO A 73 1.42 -7.14 -14.12
CA PRO A 73 1.19 -6.45 -15.40
C PRO A 73 0.06 -5.42 -15.39
N LYS A 74 -0.90 -5.57 -14.48
CA LYS A 74 -2.02 -4.62 -14.32
C LYS A 74 -1.95 -3.87 -13.00
N GLY A 75 -0.81 -3.93 -12.32
CA GLY A 75 -0.62 -3.33 -11.01
C GLY A 75 -0.41 -1.82 -11.04
N ALA A 76 -0.31 -1.23 -9.86
CA ALA A 76 -0.23 0.22 -9.68
C ALA A 76 0.93 0.85 -10.43
N SER A 77 2.13 0.28 -10.33
CA SER A 77 3.32 0.86 -10.94
C SER A 77 3.28 0.78 -12.46
N VAL A 78 2.86 -0.36 -13.01
CA VAL A 78 2.81 -0.58 -14.46
C VAL A 78 1.74 0.30 -15.12
N VAL A 79 0.57 0.41 -14.50
CA VAL A 79 -0.56 1.14 -15.08
C VAL A 79 -0.44 2.64 -14.86
N TYR A 80 -0.07 3.07 -13.65
CA TYR A 80 -0.10 4.48 -13.28
C TYR A 80 1.27 5.15 -13.24
N GLY A 81 2.35 4.37 -13.11
CA GLY A 81 3.71 4.91 -13.01
C GLY A 81 4.11 5.80 -14.20
N PRO A 82 3.90 5.37 -15.46
CA PRO A 82 4.26 6.20 -16.62
C PRO A 82 3.54 7.56 -16.63
N GLN A 83 2.29 7.61 -16.21
CA GLN A 83 1.53 8.86 -16.13
C GLN A 83 2.09 9.81 -15.07
N LYS A 84 2.80 9.27 -14.08
CA LYS A 84 3.44 10.04 -13.02
C LYS A 84 4.90 10.35 -13.34
N GLY A 85 5.35 10.08 -14.56
CA GLY A 85 6.70 10.38 -15.03
C GLY A 85 7.75 9.30 -14.76
N ALA A 86 7.35 8.10 -14.36
CA ALA A 86 8.29 7.02 -14.10
C ALA A 86 8.86 6.44 -15.41
N THR A 87 10.17 6.17 -15.43
CA THR A 87 10.82 5.44 -16.52
C THR A 87 10.48 3.96 -16.43
N PRO A 88 10.67 3.16 -17.53
CA PRO A 88 10.44 1.72 -17.44
C PRO A 88 11.21 1.01 -16.33
N GLU A 89 12.46 1.41 -16.08
CA GLU A 89 13.27 0.85 -15.00
C GLU A 89 12.70 1.22 -13.62
N MET A 90 12.23 2.44 -13.44
CA MET A 90 11.58 2.88 -12.21
C MET A 90 10.28 2.13 -11.96
N VAL A 91 9.48 1.89 -13.02
CA VAL A 91 8.24 1.12 -12.93
C VAL A 91 8.54 -0.29 -12.43
N GLU A 92 9.54 -0.95 -13.01
CA GLU A 92 9.92 -2.30 -12.61
C GLU A 92 10.40 -2.35 -11.16
N GLU A 93 11.23 -1.39 -10.75
CA GLU A 93 11.71 -1.30 -9.38
C GLU A 93 10.57 -1.08 -8.39
N LEU A 94 9.65 -0.17 -8.69
CA LEU A 94 8.50 0.11 -7.85
C LEU A 94 7.55 -1.09 -7.76
N ASP A 95 7.34 -1.79 -8.88
CA ASP A 95 6.48 -2.98 -8.88
C ASP A 95 7.05 -4.07 -7.99
N ARG A 96 8.35 -4.30 -8.05
CA ARG A 96 9.04 -5.26 -7.17
C ARG A 96 8.96 -4.83 -5.70
N ALA A 97 9.10 -3.53 -5.44
CA ALA A 97 9.00 -3.00 -4.08
C ALA A 97 7.60 -3.21 -3.50
N LEU A 98 6.55 -2.98 -4.30
CA LEU A 98 5.17 -3.23 -3.88
C LEU A 98 4.89 -4.72 -3.68
N ASP A 99 5.44 -5.58 -4.53
CA ASP A 99 5.32 -7.02 -4.37
C ASP A 99 5.95 -7.48 -3.05
N HIS A 100 7.15 -7.00 -2.76
CA HIS A 100 7.83 -7.28 -1.50
C HIS A 100 7.02 -6.77 -0.31
N PHE A 101 6.48 -5.57 -0.40
CA PHE A 101 5.63 -4.97 0.64
C PHE A 101 4.41 -5.86 0.92
N ALA A 102 3.75 -6.34 -0.12
CA ALA A 102 2.62 -7.26 0.01
C ALA A 102 3.01 -8.55 0.73
N SER A 103 4.20 -9.09 0.45
CA SER A 103 4.71 -10.29 1.11
C SER A 103 4.93 -10.07 2.61
N ILE A 104 5.47 -8.92 2.99
CA ILE A 104 5.69 -8.57 4.39
C ILE A 104 4.35 -8.33 5.11
N ILE A 105 3.40 -7.66 4.45
CA ILE A 105 2.05 -7.47 5.00
C ILE A 105 1.39 -8.82 5.29
N GLU A 106 1.48 -9.76 4.35
CA GLU A 106 0.91 -11.10 4.55
C GLU A 106 1.56 -11.81 5.73
N ARG A 107 2.88 -11.76 5.83
CA ARG A 107 3.63 -12.41 6.90
C ARG A 107 3.35 -11.80 8.27
N ASP A 108 3.37 -10.45 8.38
CA ASP A 108 3.34 -9.76 9.66
C ASP A 108 1.92 -9.39 10.11
N LEU A 109 1.00 -9.12 9.17
CA LEU A 109 -0.36 -8.70 9.46
C LEU A 109 -1.42 -9.75 9.08
N GLY A 110 -1.04 -10.77 8.33
CA GLY A 110 -1.96 -11.82 7.90
C GLY A 110 -2.94 -11.41 6.81
N SER A 111 -2.71 -10.29 6.11
CA SER A 111 -3.59 -9.79 5.06
C SER A 111 -3.05 -10.13 3.67
N CYS A 112 -3.85 -10.83 2.87
CA CYS A 112 -3.51 -11.18 1.49
C CYS A 112 -4.13 -10.17 0.54
N ILE A 113 -3.42 -9.09 0.23
CA ILE A 113 -3.97 -7.96 -0.54
C ILE A 113 -3.37 -7.82 -1.94
N ARG A 114 -2.37 -8.61 -2.29
CA ARG A 114 -1.61 -8.44 -3.53
C ARG A 114 -2.48 -8.44 -4.78
N GLU A 115 -3.42 -9.37 -4.89
CA GLU A 115 -4.26 -9.56 -6.07
C GLU A 115 -5.70 -9.08 -5.86
N THR A 116 -5.99 -8.45 -4.73
CA THR A 116 -7.33 -7.96 -4.47
C THR A 116 -7.67 -6.83 -5.45
N PRO A 117 -8.78 -6.92 -6.19
CA PRO A 117 -9.21 -5.83 -7.07
C PRO A 117 -9.33 -4.51 -6.31
N GLY A 118 -8.72 -3.47 -6.83
CA GLY A 118 -8.68 -2.15 -6.19
C GLY A 118 -7.49 -1.92 -5.26
N ALA A 119 -6.71 -2.96 -4.96
CA ALA A 119 -5.52 -2.79 -4.11
C ALA A 119 -4.50 -1.81 -4.72
N GLY A 120 -4.42 -1.75 -6.05
CA GLY A 120 -3.52 -0.86 -6.75
C GLY A 120 -4.02 0.57 -6.90
N ALA A 121 -5.24 0.87 -6.49
CA ALA A 121 -5.82 2.21 -6.64
C ALA A 121 -5.00 3.25 -5.90
N ALA A 122 -4.84 4.43 -6.50
CA ALA A 122 -4.10 5.56 -5.93
C ALA A 122 -2.67 5.19 -5.52
N GLY A 123 -1.96 4.47 -6.40
CA GLY A 123 -0.57 4.09 -6.14
C GLY A 123 -0.40 3.04 -5.06
N GLY A 124 -1.41 2.21 -4.86
CA GLY A 124 -1.40 1.16 -3.83
C GLY A 124 -2.04 1.57 -2.52
N LEU A 125 -2.61 2.79 -2.45
CA LEU A 125 -3.31 3.24 -1.24
C LEU A 125 -4.47 2.31 -0.88
N GLY A 126 -5.15 1.71 -1.89
CA GLY A 126 -6.18 0.72 -1.65
C GLY A 126 -5.69 -0.44 -0.79
N ALA A 127 -4.52 -0.98 -1.11
CA ALA A 127 -3.90 -2.02 -0.31
C ALA A 127 -3.60 -1.54 1.10
N GLY A 128 -3.06 -0.33 1.23
CA GLY A 128 -2.75 0.25 2.54
C GLY A 128 -3.98 0.39 3.41
N LEU A 129 -5.07 0.89 2.85
CA LEU A 129 -6.32 1.05 3.60
C LEU A 129 -6.89 -0.30 4.04
N MET A 130 -6.81 -1.32 3.21
CA MET A 130 -7.26 -2.65 3.59
C MET A 130 -6.39 -3.27 4.68
N ALA A 131 -5.07 -3.16 4.57
CA ALA A 131 -4.12 -3.80 5.47
C ALA A 131 -4.01 -3.07 6.81
N PHE A 132 -3.91 -1.74 6.80
CA PHE A 132 -3.57 -0.95 7.99
C PHE A 132 -4.80 -0.31 8.65
N ALA A 133 -5.82 0.00 7.90
CA ALA A 133 -7.06 0.59 8.43
C ALA A 133 -8.24 -0.38 8.39
N ARG A 134 -8.02 -1.61 7.97
CA ARG A 134 -9.05 -2.65 7.83
C ARG A 134 -10.20 -2.20 6.92
N GLY A 135 -9.88 -1.41 5.91
CA GLY A 135 -10.86 -0.90 4.97
C GLY A 135 -11.46 -1.98 4.10
N ARG A 136 -12.71 -1.79 3.73
CA ARG A 136 -13.39 -2.64 2.73
C ARG A 136 -13.59 -1.82 1.47
N LEU A 137 -13.28 -2.43 0.32
CA LEU A 137 -13.43 -1.75 -0.96
C LEU A 137 -14.88 -1.81 -1.43
N LEU A 138 -15.38 -0.66 -1.86
CA LEU A 138 -16.66 -0.53 -2.55
C LEU A 138 -16.35 -0.23 -4.02
N THR A 139 -16.75 -1.13 -4.91
CA THR A 139 -16.64 -0.91 -6.35
C THR A 139 -17.94 -0.28 -6.84
N GLY A 140 -17.81 0.88 -7.42
CA GLY A 140 -18.97 1.64 -7.88
C GLY A 140 -19.24 1.51 -9.36
#